data_c5f7c53e2a43dac48428e7eca57a2921
#
_entry.id   c5f7c53e2a43dac48428e7eca57a2921
#
_cell.length_a   1.000
_cell.length_b   1.000
_cell.length_c   1.000
_cell.angle_alpha   90.00
_cell.angle_beta   90.00
_cell.angle_gamma   90.00
#
_symmetry.space_group_name_H-M   'P 1'
#
loop_
_entity.id
_entity.type
_entity.pdbx_description
1 polymer ?
#
loop_
_entity_poly.entity_id
_entity_poly.type
_entity_poly.pdbx_seq_one_letter_code
_entity_poly.pdbx_strand_id
1 'polypeptide(L)'
;MFPKSILKLSKKITFYSFFLFSISIILPLTISAEQTTGAIRGSVFDSSGNPVSGVSIQITHVPSGTKASTSTNNTGSFYSRGLRLGGPFDVRATKDGQSSLRSGIYTSLGGEYNLNIQLGGTDIEEIIVTGQAVNFDTLGVGPGSTFTSEDLATLPSIDRDIKDIARLDPFVTVDNEGRLSFAGGMPRLIGFVIDGVSANDSYGLSSNAYPTNRMPISIDLVEQVSVKVANYDAELGEALSGNIVLTTKAGTNDFHGSFTVEASQKSGDEPFGEKTDQPDPDTELFSFTFNGPIIKDKLFFSLGYEKYEASDPISLLGFQSGSVIKAEADAVIKAAMDVIGYDAGSYNKAREEEDEKTFLRLDANLSDNHNLTFSYNLTEGFT
;
A
#
# COMPACT_ATOMS: atom_id res chain seq x y z
N MET A 1 -18.36 55.64 0.28
CA MET A 1 -18.10 55.18 -1.11
C MET A 1 -16.60 55.04 -1.28
N PHE A 2 -16.03 53.85 -1.12
CA PHE A 2 -14.57 53.64 -1.19
C PHE A 2 -14.13 53.63 -2.67
N PRO A 3 -13.00 54.25 -3.03
CA PRO A 3 -12.55 54.34 -4.39
C PRO A 3 -12.17 52.94 -4.96
N LYS A 4 -12.62 52.66 -6.19
CA LYS A 4 -12.39 51.40 -6.91
C LYS A 4 -10.91 51.03 -7.08
N SER A 5 -9.98 51.92 -6.86
CA SER A 5 -8.52 51.73 -6.90
C SER A 5 -8.02 50.90 -5.70
N ILE A 6 -8.61 51.05 -4.52
CA ILE A 6 -8.23 50.32 -3.30
C ILE A 6 -8.64 48.86 -3.41
N LEU A 7 -9.81 48.57 -4.02
CA LEU A 7 -10.28 47.20 -4.21
C LEU A 7 -9.41 46.40 -5.23
N LYS A 8 -8.86 47.07 -6.23
CA LYS A 8 -7.92 46.45 -7.20
C LYS A 8 -6.55 46.15 -6.57
N LEU A 9 -6.10 47.02 -5.66
CA LEU A 9 -4.83 46.84 -4.97
C LEU A 9 -4.91 45.65 -3.96
N SER A 10 -6.02 45.59 -3.23
CA SER A 10 -6.28 44.47 -2.28
C SER A 10 -6.31 43.11 -2.97
N LYS A 11 -6.99 42.98 -4.10
CA LYS A 11 -7.02 41.70 -4.88
C LYS A 11 -5.64 41.30 -5.44
N LYS A 12 -4.80 42.25 -5.84
CA LYS A 12 -3.43 41.96 -6.28
C LYS A 12 -2.55 41.50 -5.09
N ILE A 13 -2.65 42.18 -3.95
CA ILE A 13 -1.90 41.84 -2.75
C ILE A 13 -2.32 40.42 -2.26
N THR A 14 -3.62 40.10 -2.28
CA THR A 14 -4.11 38.76 -1.90
C THR A 14 -3.62 37.69 -2.88
N PHE A 15 -3.59 37.98 -4.18
CA PHE A 15 -3.08 37.04 -5.19
C PHE A 15 -1.57 36.82 -5.05
N TYR A 16 -0.77 37.87 -4.83
CA TYR A 16 0.68 37.71 -4.59
C TYR A 16 1.00 37.06 -3.25
N SER A 17 0.21 37.30 -2.19
CA SER A 17 0.34 36.60 -0.91
C SER A 17 0.01 35.12 -1.04
N PHE A 18 -1.04 34.76 -1.80
CA PHE A 18 -1.39 33.38 -2.08
C PHE A 18 -0.32 32.68 -2.92
N PHE A 19 0.23 33.35 -3.91
CA PHE A 19 1.30 32.82 -4.76
C PHE A 19 2.62 32.67 -4.00
N LEU A 20 3.00 33.63 -3.14
CA LEU A 20 4.15 33.55 -2.25
C LEU A 20 3.97 32.48 -1.15
N PHE A 21 2.76 32.29 -0.64
CA PHE A 21 2.43 31.22 0.29
C PHE A 21 2.52 29.84 -0.38
N SER A 22 2.07 29.74 -1.64
CA SER A 22 2.21 28.52 -2.43
C SER A 22 3.68 28.17 -2.74
N ILE A 23 4.55 29.16 -2.94
CA ILE A 23 6.00 28.95 -3.13
C ILE A 23 6.69 28.56 -1.81
N SER A 24 6.22 29.06 -0.66
CA SER A 24 6.78 28.69 0.65
C SER A 24 6.49 27.23 1.05
N ILE A 25 5.48 26.60 0.44
CA ILE A 25 5.17 25.18 0.62
C ILE A 25 6.15 24.27 -0.19
N ILE A 26 6.91 24.85 -1.13
CA ILE A 26 7.92 24.15 -1.94
C ILE A 26 9.34 24.24 -1.31
N LEU A 27 9.48 24.74 -0.08
CA LEU A 27 10.73 24.55 0.65
C LEU A 27 10.93 23.04 0.89
N PRO A 28 12.13 22.49 0.57
CA PRO A 28 12.40 21.08 0.74
C PRO A 28 12.28 20.75 2.23
N LEU A 29 11.13 20.24 2.61
CA LEU A 29 11.10 19.29 3.70
C LEU A 29 12.06 18.19 3.25
N THR A 30 13.03 17.85 4.05
CA THR A 30 13.82 16.64 3.85
C THR A 30 12.86 15.46 3.93
N ILE A 31 12.24 15.14 2.79
CA ILE A 31 11.40 13.97 2.65
C ILE A 31 12.41 12.83 2.56
N SER A 32 12.53 12.06 3.64
CA SER A 32 13.12 10.74 3.57
C SER A 32 12.15 9.92 2.72
N ALA A 33 12.40 9.85 1.42
CA ALA A 33 11.63 9.00 0.52
C ALA A 33 12.23 7.61 0.62
N GLU A 34 11.52 6.71 1.26
CA GLU A 34 11.80 5.29 1.20
C GLU A 34 11.66 4.79 -0.25
N GLN A 35 12.37 3.73 -0.61
CA GLN A 35 12.34 3.20 -1.98
C GLN A 35 10.93 2.69 -2.31
N THR A 36 10.22 3.44 -3.13
CA THR A 36 8.89 3.08 -3.66
C THR A 36 8.96 2.66 -5.13
N THR A 37 10.17 2.41 -5.62
CA THR A 37 10.46 2.14 -7.03
C THR A 37 11.33 0.90 -7.19
N GLY A 38 11.26 0.30 -8.37
CA GLY A 38 12.12 -0.80 -8.76
C GLY A 38 13.37 -0.34 -9.50
N ALA A 39 14.29 -1.28 -9.71
CA ALA A 39 15.51 -1.05 -10.47
C ALA A 39 15.79 -2.21 -11.44
N ILE A 40 16.42 -1.88 -12.58
CA ILE A 40 16.96 -2.85 -13.53
C ILE A 40 18.42 -2.55 -13.73
N ARG A 41 19.26 -3.56 -13.53
CA ARG A 41 20.69 -3.50 -13.83
C ARG A 41 21.08 -4.63 -14.77
N GLY A 42 22.22 -4.50 -15.41
CA GLY A 42 22.67 -5.58 -16.26
C GLY A 42 23.95 -5.28 -16.99
N SER A 43 24.29 -6.19 -17.89
CA SER A 43 25.46 -6.04 -18.74
C SER A 43 25.13 -6.39 -20.18
N VAL A 44 25.80 -5.71 -21.12
CA VAL A 44 25.62 -5.93 -22.54
C VAL A 44 26.91 -6.50 -23.10
N PHE A 45 26.79 -7.57 -23.90
CA PHE A 45 27.88 -8.29 -24.51
C PHE A 45 27.74 -8.32 -26.03
N ASP A 46 28.83 -8.41 -26.76
CA ASP A 46 28.85 -8.72 -28.20
C ASP A 46 28.64 -10.24 -28.45
N SER A 47 28.60 -10.63 -29.71
CA SER A 47 28.46 -12.03 -30.12
C SER A 47 29.62 -12.92 -29.68
N SER A 48 30.77 -12.33 -29.31
CA SER A 48 31.98 -13.02 -28.84
C SER A 48 32.04 -13.08 -27.29
N GLY A 49 31.03 -12.51 -26.60
CA GLY A 49 30.99 -12.50 -25.15
C GLY A 49 31.79 -11.36 -24.48
N ASN A 50 32.30 -10.39 -25.25
CA ASN A 50 33.01 -9.24 -24.68
C ASN A 50 32.02 -8.16 -24.24
N PRO A 51 32.28 -7.45 -23.13
CA PRO A 51 31.42 -6.35 -22.70
C PRO A 51 31.44 -5.17 -23.66
N VAL A 52 30.29 -4.57 -23.93
CA VAL A 52 30.11 -3.46 -24.87
C VAL A 52 29.74 -2.16 -24.14
N SER A 53 30.66 -1.17 -24.22
CA SER A 53 30.41 0.17 -23.65
C SER A 53 29.63 1.07 -24.58
N GLY A 54 28.95 2.09 -24.02
CA GLY A 54 28.22 3.11 -24.81
C GLY A 54 27.00 2.59 -25.56
N VAL A 55 26.41 1.47 -25.14
CA VAL A 55 25.16 0.96 -25.66
C VAL A 55 24.02 1.81 -25.09
N SER A 56 23.14 2.32 -25.92
CA SER A 56 21.92 3.00 -25.48
C SER A 56 20.91 1.96 -24.98
N ILE A 57 20.43 2.12 -23.76
CA ILE A 57 19.43 1.27 -23.13
C ILE A 57 18.17 2.08 -22.92
N GLN A 58 17.08 1.67 -23.56
CA GLN A 58 15.75 2.22 -23.36
C GLN A 58 14.89 1.18 -22.64
N ILE A 59 14.30 1.59 -21.51
CA ILE A 59 13.43 0.76 -20.69
C ILE A 59 12.03 1.37 -20.79
N THR A 60 11.05 0.58 -21.20
CA THR A 60 9.67 1.03 -21.39
C THR A 60 8.74 0.18 -20.52
N HIS A 61 8.00 0.80 -19.63
CA HIS A 61 6.90 0.16 -18.91
C HIS A 61 5.71 0.06 -19.87
N VAL A 62 5.39 -1.15 -20.34
CA VAL A 62 4.41 -1.37 -21.41
C VAL A 62 3.02 -0.83 -21.05
N PRO A 63 2.46 -1.07 -19.84
CA PRO A 63 1.10 -0.64 -19.53
C PRO A 63 0.92 0.88 -19.47
N SER A 64 1.96 1.65 -19.15
CA SER A 64 1.86 3.13 -19.04
C SER A 64 2.63 3.89 -20.12
N GLY A 65 3.39 3.20 -20.98
CA GLY A 65 4.28 3.84 -21.94
C GLY A 65 5.44 4.66 -21.31
N THR A 66 5.59 4.62 -19.98
CA THR A 66 6.67 5.35 -19.28
C THR A 66 8.03 4.82 -19.73
N LYS A 67 8.95 5.73 -20.04
CA LYS A 67 10.29 5.39 -20.53
C LYS A 67 11.35 5.88 -19.55
N ALA A 68 12.42 5.10 -19.47
CA ALA A 68 13.68 5.48 -18.84
C ALA A 68 14.83 5.16 -19.78
N SER A 69 15.87 6.01 -19.82
CA SER A 69 17.00 5.86 -20.70
C SER A 69 18.30 5.91 -19.92
N THR A 70 19.19 4.97 -20.22
CA THR A 70 20.56 4.91 -19.65
C THR A 70 21.54 4.41 -20.71
N SER A 71 22.82 4.30 -20.37
CA SER A 71 23.82 3.74 -21.27
C SER A 71 24.80 2.85 -20.50
N THR A 72 25.43 1.91 -21.20
CA THR A 72 26.47 1.07 -20.62
C THR A 72 27.76 1.85 -20.39
N ASN A 73 28.38 1.59 -19.24
CA ASN A 73 29.69 2.10 -18.88
C ASN A 73 30.84 1.33 -19.59
N ASN A 74 32.11 1.64 -19.24
CA ASN A 74 33.28 1.04 -19.85
C ASN A 74 33.40 -0.50 -19.61
N THR A 75 32.67 -1.03 -18.63
CA THR A 75 32.62 -2.47 -18.34
C THR A 75 31.40 -3.15 -18.97
N GLY A 76 30.70 -2.46 -19.88
CA GLY A 76 29.48 -2.95 -20.50
C GLY A 76 28.26 -3.00 -19.59
N SER A 77 28.34 -2.48 -18.36
CA SER A 77 27.28 -2.55 -17.36
C SER A 77 26.41 -1.31 -17.38
N PHE A 78 25.11 -1.47 -17.13
CA PHE A 78 24.15 -0.39 -16.98
C PHE A 78 23.36 -0.54 -15.69
N TYR A 79 22.78 0.57 -15.21
CA TYR A 79 21.90 0.64 -14.07
C TYR A 79 20.81 1.69 -14.31
N SER A 80 19.57 1.33 -14.04
CA SER A 80 18.40 2.21 -14.08
C SER A 80 17.57 1.99 -12.83
N ARG A 81 17.31 3.04 -12.08
CA ARG A 81 16.50 3.07 -10.87
C ARG A 81 15.31 4.03 -11.04
N GLY A 82 14.43 4.05 -10.07
CA GLY A 82 13.26 4.94 -10.13
C GLY A 82 12.20 4.44 -11.11
N LEU A 83 12.20 3.14 -11.41
CA LEU A 83 11.23 2.52 -12.30
C LEU A 83 9.94 2.23 -11.55
N ARG A 84 8.82 2.27 -12.24
CA ARG A 84 7.54 1.81 -11.68
C ARG A 84 7.66 0.37 -11.20
N LEU A 85 6.85 0.01 -10.21
CA LEU A 85 6.74 -1.38 -9.77
C LEU A 85 5.82 -2.19 -10.69
N GLY A 86 5.97 -3.51 -10.66
CA GLY A 86 5.25 -4.40 -11.55
C GLY A 86 5.89 -4.46 -12.93
N GLY A 87 5.07 -4.44 -13.96
CA GLY A 87 5.47 -4.59 -15.37
C GLY A 87 4.29 -4.98 -16.25
N PRO A 88 4.52 -5.57 -17.43
CA PRO A 88 5.85 -5.90 -17.99
C PRO A 88 6.63 -4.69 -18.48
N PHE A 89 7.97 -4.82 -18.45
CA PHE A 89 8.89 -3.87 -19.09
C PHE A 89 9.51 -4.47 -20.32
N ASP A 90 9.74 -3.61 -21.33
CA ASP A 90 10.56 -3.86 -22.49
C ASP A 90 11.89 -3.13 -22.33
N VAL A 91 12.99 -3.84 -22.43
CA VAL A 91 14.36 -3.29 -22.41
C VAL A 91 15.01 -3.46 -23.78
N ARG A 92 15.27 -2.33 -24.43
CA ARG A 92 15.91 -2.27 -25.75
C ARG A 92 17.34 -1.75 -25.63
N ALA A 93 18.28 -2.54 -26.09
CA ALA A 93 19.69 -2.15 -26.22
C ALA A 93 20.01 -1.85 -27.68
N THR A 94 20.63 -0.70 -27.97
CA THR A 94 20.95 -0.26 -29.34
C THR A 94 22.33 0.34 -29.42
N LYS A 95 23.12 -0.11 -30.41
CA LYS A 95 24.42 0.45 -30.75
C LYS A 95 24.82 0.12 -32.19
N ASP A 96 25.35 1.10 -32.93
CA ASP A 96 25.92 0.93 -34.27
C ASP A 96 25.00 0.17 -35.27
N GLY A 97 23.68 0.44 -35.20
CA GLY A 97 22.68 -0.23 -36.02
C GLY A 97 22.25 -1.60 -35.54
N GLN A 98 22.86 -2.15 -34.53
CA GLN A 98 22.41 -3.39 -33.87
C GLN A 98 21.42 -3.08 -32.77
N SER A 99 20.41 -3.91 -32.62
CA SER A 99 19.38 -3.78 -31.60
C SER A 99 19.04 -5.15 -31.00
N SER A 100 18.83 -5.19 -29.71
CA SER A 100 18.32 -6.35 -29.00
C SER A 100 17.19 -5.93 -28.07
N LEU A 101 16.12 -6.73 -27.99
CA LEU A 101 14.94 -6.47 -27.13
C LEU A 101 14.80 -7.61 -26.12
N ARG A 102 14.48 -7.26 -24.88
CA ARG A 102 14.03 -8.18 -23.84
C ARG A 102 12.72 -7.68 -23.28
N SER A 103 11.70 -8.52 -23.31
CA SER A 103 10.34 -8.23 -22.89
C SER A 103 9.94 -9.09 -21.68
N GLY A 104 8.83 -8.73 -21.03
CA GLY A 104 8.28 -9.51 -19.92
C GLY A 104 9.07 -9.38 -18.60
N ILE A 105 9.74 -8.26 -18.41
CA ILE A 105 10.50 -7.98 -17.18
C ILE A 105 9.61 -7.32 -16.15
N TYR A 106 9.66 -7.79 -14.91
CA TYR A 106 8.92 -7.24 -13.79
C TYR A 106 9.87 -6.73 -12.72
N THR A 107 9.55 -5.59 -12.15
CA THR A 107 10.28 -4.99 -11.04
C THR A 107 9.54 -5.21 -9.74
N SER A 108 10.27 -5.33 -8.64
CA SER A 108 9.73 -5.47 -7.29
C SER A 108 10.26 -4.38 -6.36
N LEU A 109 9.51 -4.14 -5.29
CA LEU A 109 9.83 -3.15 -4.28
C LEU A 109 11.15 -3.48 -3.57
N GLY A 110 12.09 -2.56 -3.63
CA GLY A 110 13.44 -2.73 -3.06
C GLY A 110 14.30 -3.78 -3.78
N GLY A 111 13.82 -4.39 -4.87
CA GLY A 111 14.53 -5.40 -5.63
C GLY A 111 15.22 -4.81 -6.86
N GLU A 112 16.33 -5.46 -7.29
CA GLU A 112 17.02 -5.17 -8.54
C GLU A 112 16.89 -6.34 -9.50
N TYR A 113 16.32 -6.09 -10.68
CA TYR A 113 16.29 -7.10 -11.73
C TYR A 113 17.63 -7.13 -12.49
N ASN A 114 18.25 -8.30 -12.55
CA ASN A 114 19.52 -8.50 -13.27
C ASN A 114 19.28 -9.00 -14.69
N LEU A 115 19.75 -8.25 -15.68
CA LEU A 115 19.52 -8.52 -17.10
C LEU A 115 20.82 -8.55 -17.90
N ASN A 116 21.14 -9.67 -18.52
CA ASN A 116 22.22 -9.79 -19.48
C ASN A 116 21.67 -9.76 -20.92
N ILE A 117 22.24 -8.87 -21.75
CA ILE A 117 21.80 -8.66 -23.13
C ILE A 117 22.96 -8.96 -24.08
N GLN A 118 22.73 -9.75 -25.09
CA GLN A 118 23.69 -9.95 -26.20
C GLN A 118 23.23 -9.09 -27.39
N LEU A 119 24.12 -8.24 -27.91
CA LEU A 119 23.92 -7.47 -29.13
C LEU A 119 24.16 -8.33 -30.36
N GLY A 120 23.36 -8.11 -31.42
CA GLY A 120 23.58 -8.76 -32.72
C GLY A 120 23.13 -10.20 -32.83
N GLY A 121 22.40 -10.72 -31.84
CA GLY A 121 21.64 -11.96 -31.97
C GLY A 121 20.47 -11.77 -32.94
N THR A 122 20.36 -12.65 -33.94
CA THR A 122 19.27 -12.64 -34.94
C THR A 122 17.94 -13.12 -34.37
N ASP A 123 17.89 -13.52 -33.12
CA ASP A 123 16.70 -14.05 -32.48
C ASP A 123 16.10 -13.05 -31.53
N ILE A 124 14.89 -12.63 -31.86
CA ILE A 124 13.92 -12.16 -30.89
C ILE A 124 13.54 -13.40 -30.06
N GLU A 125 14.42 -13.85 -29.20
CA GLU A 125 14.02 -14.76 -28.13
C GLU A 125 13.13 -13.94 -27.20
N GLU A 126 11.85 -14.04 -27.41
CA GLU A 126 10.84 -13.74 -26.41
C GLU A 126 11.05 -14.75 -25.28
N ILE A 127 12.02 -14.50 -24.41
CA ILE A 127 12.11 -15.21 -23.14
C ILE A 127 10.97 -14.65 -22.30
N ILE A 128 9.80 -15.21 -22.47
CA ILE A 128 8.73 -15.13 -21.49
C ILE A 128 9.28 -15.83 -20.26
N VAL A 129 9.75 -15.06 -19.30
CA VAL A 129 10.07 -15.57 -17.98
C VAL A 129 8.72 -15.85 -17.29
N THR A 130 8.08 -16.96 -17.68
CA THR A 130 6.95 -17.56 -16.99
C THR A 130 7.49 -18.35 -15.79
N GLY A 131 8.00 -17.66 -14.82
CA GLY A 131 8.40 -18.19 -13.56
C GLY A 131 8.55 -16.98 -12.65
N GLN A 132 7.66 -16.84 -11.69
CA GLN A 132 7.97 -16.05 -10.51
C GLN A 132 9.27 -16.65 -9.95
N ALA A 133 10.41 -16.05 -10.33
CA ALA A 133 11.57 -16.22 -9.50
C ALA A 133 11.12 -15.71 -8.13
N VAL A 134 11.03 -16.59 -7.15
CA VAL A 134 11.10 -16.16 -5.76
C VAL A 134 12.43 -15.43 -5.69
N ASN A 135 12.40 -14.14 -5.95
CA ASN A 135 13.56 -13.29 -5.76
C ASN A 135 13.79 -13.25 -4.26
N PHE A 136 14.60 -14.18 -3.79
CA PHE A 136 15.37 -13.91 -2.59
C PHE A 136 16.20 -12.70 -2.97
N ASP A 137 15.80 -11.56 -2.46
CA ASP A 137 16.49 -10.30 -2.69
C ASP A 137 17.95 -10.48 -2.26
N THR A 138 18.83 -10.71 -3.24
CA THR A 138 20.24 -10.97 -2.98
C THR A 138 20.98 -9.73 -2.50
N LEU A 139 20.29 -8.59 -2.42
CA LEU A 139 20.79 -7.32 -1.91
C LEU A 139 19.84 -6.69 -0.88
N GLY A 140 18.68 -7.27 -0.61
CA GLY A 140 17.83 -6.89 0.50
C GLY A 140 18.52 -7.15 1.82
N VAL A 141 18.60 -6.12 2.65
CA VAL A 141 19.27 -6.22 3.95
C VAL A 141 18.30 -6.86 4.94
N GLY A 142 18.23 -8.19 4.93
CA GLY A 142 17.42 -8.98 5.86
C GLY A 142 16.41 -9.92 5.19
N PRO A 143 15.86 -10.89 5.93
CA PRO A 143 14.82 -11.78 5.43
C PRO A 143 13.50 -11.02 5.23
N GLY A 144 12.74 -11.40 4.21
CA GLY A 144 11.43 -10.82 3.94
C GLY A 144 10.75 -11.45 2.75
N SER A 145 9.47 -11.16 2.59
CA SER A 145 8.63 -11.62 1.49
C SER A 145 8.01 -10.44 0.77
N THR A 146 7.88 -10.53 -0.56
CA THR A 146 7.18 -9.53 -1.36
C THR A 146 6.01 -10.18 -2.08
N PHE A 147 4.84 -9.57 -1.99
CA PHE A 147 3.59 -10.01 -2.62
C PHE A 147 3.16 -8.97 -3.64
N THR A 148 2.86 -9.43 -4.84
CA THR A 148 2.38 -8.60 -5.96
C THR A 148 0.86 -8.44 -5.93
N SER A 149 0.30 -7.55 -6.75
CA SER A 149 -1.15 -7.41 -6.90
C SER A 149 -1.82 -8.70 -7.39
N GLU A 150 -1.13 -9.53 -8.18
CA GLU A 150 -1.63 -10.84 -8.60
C GLU A 150 -1.68 -11.83 -7.43
N ASP A 151 -0.66 -11.83 -6.58
CA ASP A 151 -0.66 -12.63 -5.35
C ASP A 151 -1.82 -12.19 -4.44
N LEU A 152 -1.99 -10.88 -4.23
CA LEU A 152 -3.06 -10.31 -3.39
C LEU A 152 -4.45 -10.68 -3.90
N ALA A 153 -4.64 -10.78 -5.22
CA ALA A 153 -5.92 -11.15 -5.83
C ALA A 153 -6.26 -12.64 -5.65
N THR A 154 -5.26 -13.49 -5.46
CA THR A 154 -5.43 -14.94 -5.38
C THR A 154 -5.36 -15.48 -3.95
N LEU A 155 -4.70 -14.76 -3.06
CA LEU A 155 -4.56 -15.17 -1.65
C LEU A 155 -5.85 -14.91 -0.87
N PRO A 156 -6.28 -15.87 -0.04
CA PRO A 156 -7.47 -15.69 0.77
C PRO A 156 -7.19 -14.64 1.87
N SER A 157 -8.04 -13.64 1.94
CA SER A 157 -8.09 -12.69 3.04
C SER A 157 -9.53 -12.66 3.56
N ILE A 158 -9.71 -12.93 4.84
CA ILE A 158 -11.04 -12.98 5.47
C ILE A 158 -11.49 -11.56 5.81
N ASP A 159 -10.57 -10.77 6.35
CA ASP A 159 -10.85 -9.42 6.83
C ASP A 159 -10.45 -8.32 5.83
N ARG A 160 -9.94 -8.72 4.65
CA ARG A 160 -9.37 -7.81 3.64
C ARG A 160 -8.34 -6.85 4.25
N ASP A 161 -7.53 -7.39 5.15
CA ASP A 161 -6.46 -6.67 5.85
C ASP A 161 -5.09 -7.24 5.45
N ILE A 162 -4.10 -6.38 5.42
CA ILE A 162 -2.71 -6.75 5.13
C ILE A 162 -2.14 -7.79 6.10
N LYS A 163 -2.71 -7.91 7.28
CA LYS A 163 -2.34 -8.92 8.28
C LYS A 163 -2.49 -10.33 7.74
N ASP A 164 -3.54 -10.57 6.94
CA ASP A 164 -3.78 -11.87 6.31
C ASP A 164 -2.69 -12.23 5.31
N ILE A 165 -2.09 -11.24 4.67
CA ILE A 165 -1.00 -11.42 3.73
C ILE A 165 0.34 -11.49 4.46
N ALA A 166 0.57 -10.60 5.42
CA ALA A 166 1.82 -10.56 6.17
C ALA A 166 2.10 -11.86 6.93
N ARG A 167 1.08 -12.52 7.48
CA ARG A 167 1.20 -13.82 8.17
C ARG A 167 1.64 -14.98 7.28
N LEU A 168 1.69 -14.81 5.97
CA LEU A 168 2.23 -15.82 5.05
C LEU A 168 3.76 -15.84 5.06
N ASP A 169 4.39 -14.78 5.57
CA ASP A 169 5.82 -14.81 5.86
C ASP A 169 6.09 -15.70 7.09
N PRO A 170 7.04 -16.66 7.02
CA PRO A 170 7.30 -17.61 8.10
C PRO A 170 7.73 -16.97 9.43
N PHE A 171 8.22 -15.76 9.42
CA PHE A 171 8.66 -15.02 10.62
C PHE A 171 7.57 -14.12 11.20
N VAL A 172 6.40 -14.07 10.57
CA VAL A 172 5.28 -13.24 11.02
C VAL A 172 4.22 -14.09 11.67
N THR A 173 3.79 -13.70 12.85
CA THR A 173 2.69 -14.33 13.58
C THR A 173 1.60 -13.30 13.87
N VAL A 174 0.36 -13.77 13.94
CA VAL A 174 -0.80 -12.98 14.36
C VAL A 174 -1.32 -13.58 15.66
N ASP A 175 -1.48 -12.77 16.69
CA ASP A 175 -2.04 -13.23 17.95
C ASP A 175 -3.58 -13.30 17.92
N ASN A 176 -4.18 -13.77 19.03
CA ASN A 176 -5.64 -13.92 19.13
C ASN A 176 -6.39 -12.58 19.09
N GLU A 177 -5.71 -11.46 19.24
CA GLU A 177 -6.27 -10.10 19.16
C GLU A 177 -6.04 -9.47 17.77
N GLY A 178 -5.55 -10.27 16.81
CA GLY A 178 -5.27 -9.82 15.45
C GLY A 178 -4.05 -8.92 15.30
N ARG A 179 -3.11 -8.93 16.28
CA ARG A 179 -1.91 -8.11 16.23
C ARG A 179 -0.75 -8.87 15.58
N LEU A 180 -0.03 -8.19 14.69
CA LEU A 180 1.14 -8.73 14.02
C LEU A 180 2.36 -8.72 14.97
N SER A 181 3.16 -9.77 14.88
CA SER A 181 4.48 -9.86 15.54
C SER A 181 5.51 -10.38 14.55
N PHE A 182 6.61 -9.69 14.40
CA PHE A 182 7.73 -10.07 13.55
C PHE A 182 8.83 -10.69 14.42
N ALA A 183 9.12 -11.97 14.18
CA ALA A 183 10.13 -12.74 14.91
C ALA A 183 10.00 -12.63 16.45
N GLY A 184 8.76 -12.52 16.95
CA GLY A 184 8.48 -12.36 18.39
C GLY A 184 8.63 -10.92 18.92
N GLY A 185 8.81 -9.94 18.04
CA GLY A 185 8.87 -8.51 18.42
C GLY A 185 7.50 -7.95 18.81
N MET A 186 7.49 -6.81 19.49
CA MET A 186 6.24 -6.16 19.92
C MET A 186 5.48 -5.58 18.73
N PRO A 187 4.17 -5.84 18.59
CA PRO A 187 3.34 -5.37 17.48
C PRO A 187 3.40 -3.85 17.24
N ARG A 188 3.39 -3.05 18.29
CA ARG A 188 3.45 -1.57 18.20
C ARG A 188 4.78 -1.00 17.69
N LEU A 189 5.82 -1.85 17.57
CA LEU A 189 7.16 -1.46 17.11
C LEU A 189 7.43 -1.89 15.67
N ILE A 190 6.39 -2.26 14.93
CA ILE A 190 6.43 -2.54 13.51
C ILE A 190 6.35 -1.22 12.75
N GLY A 191 7.17 -1.06 11.70
CA GLY A 191 7.05 0.05 10.76
C GLY A 191 5.97 -0.23 9.72
N PHE A 192 5.16 0.77 9.42
CA PHE A 192 4.14 0.70 8.38
C PHE A 192 4.28 1.89 7.43
N VAL A 193 4.52 1.62 6.17
CA VAL A 193 4.88 2.62 5.17
C VAL A 193 3.99 2.48 3.95
N ILE A 194 3.42 3.57 3.48
CA ILE A 194 2.58 3.65 2.28
C ILE A 194 3.21 4.66 1.32
N ASP A 195 3.56 4.24 0.11
CA ASP A 195 4.18 5.08 -0.92
C ASP A 195 5.37 5.91 -0.41
N GLY A 196 6.20 5.32 0.48
CA GLY A 196 7.37 5.97 1.07
C GLY A 196 7.08 6.96 2.20
N VAL A 197 5.85 7.00 2.69
CA VAL A 197 5.45 7.83 3.82
C VAL A 197 5.10 6.93 5.00
N SER A 198 5.70 7.21 6.17
CA SER A 198 5.36 6.51 7.41
C SER A 198 3.88 6.73 7.74
N ALA A 199 3.15 5.65 7.94
CA ALA A 199 1.77 5.61 8.39
C ALA A 199 1.65 5.01 9.79
N ASN A 200 2.72 5.11 10.58
CA ASN A 200 2.76 4.64 11.96
C ASN A 200 1.88 5.49 12.88
N ASP A 201 1.39 4.88 13.95
CA ASP A 201 0.82 5.63 15.07
C ASP A 201 1.93 6.40 15.80
N SER A 202 2.03 7.70 15.54
CA SER A 202 3.05 8.59 16.12
C SER A 202 2.96 8.71 17.65
N TYR A 203 1.84 8.32 18.26
CA TYR A 203 1.65 8.37 19.70
C TYR A 203 1.92 7.03 20.38
N GLY A 204 2.06 5.93 19.61
CA GLY A 204 2.30 4.59 20.12
C GLY A 204 1.13 4.03 20.95
N LEU A 205 -0.07 4.54 20.75
CA LEU A 205 -1.28 4.12 21.48
C LEU A 205 -1.94 2.90 20.85
N SER A 206 -1.81 2.76 19.53
CA SER A 206 -2.34 1.61 18.81
C SER A 206 -1.56 0.33 19.12
N SER A 207 -2.28 -0.77 19.22
CA SER A 207 -1.68 -2.10 19.33
C SER A 207 -1.16 -2.64 18.01
N ASN A 208 -1.51 -2.02 16.87
CA ASN A 208 -1.28 -2.51 15.52
C ASN A 208 -0.23 -1.74 14.73
N ALA A 209 0.56 -0.88 15.33
CA ALA A 209 1.53 -0.01 14.69
C ALA A 209 0.94 1.18 13.89
N TYR A 210 -0.21 1.07 13.26
CA TYR A 210 -0.91 2.16 12.56
C TYR A 210 -2.08 2.72 13.38
N PRO A 211 -2.54 3.97 13.13
CA PRO A 211 -3.42 4.70 14.04
C PRO A 211 -4.88 4.24 14.05
N THR A 212 -5.28 3.38 13.10
CA THR A 212 -6.65 2.89 12.92
C THR A 212 -6.78 1.43 13.33
N ASN A 213 -7.99 0.94 13.61
CA ASN A 213 -8.22 -0.48 13.92
C ASN A 213 -7.95 -1.38 12.72
N ARG A 214 -8.32 -0.93 11.53
CA ARG A 214 -8.07 -1.59 10.26
C ARG A 214 -6.92 -0.89 9.54
N MET A 215 -6.35 -1.56 8.53
CA MET A 215 -5.31 -1.01 7.67
C MET A 215 -5.73 0.37 7.09
N PRO A 216 -4.87 1.41 7.14
CA PRO A 216 -5.25 2.77 6.72
C PRO A 216 -5.32 2.98 5.20
N ILE A 217 -5.45 1.92 4.42
CA ILE A 217 -5.68 1.95 2.97
C ILE A 217 -6.44 0.70 2.54
N SER A 218 -7.25 0.78 1.48
CA SER A 218 -7.90 -0.40 0.91
C SER A 218 -6.89 -1.34 0.26
N ILE A 219 -7.03 -2.64 0.50
CA ILE A 219 -6.19 -3.67 -0.13
C ILE A 219 -6.34 -3.68 -1.66
N ASP A 220 -7.50 -3.27 -2.18
CA ASP A 220 -7.77 -3.18 -3.62
C ASP A 220 -6.88 -2.15 -4.34
N LEU A 221 -6.36 -1.17 -3.59
CA LEU A 221 -5.46 -0.14 -4.09
C LEU A 221 -4.00 -0.53 -4.04
N VAL A 222 -3.66 -1.65 -3.42
CA VAL A 222 -2.26 -2.06 -3.23
C VAL A 222 -1.72 -2.73 -4.49
N GLU A 223 -0.57 -2.27 -4.95
CA GLU A 223 0.19 -2.86 -6.06
C GLU A 223 1.15 -3.93 -5.57
N GLN A 224 1.92 -3.62 -4.53
CA GLN A 224 2.86 -4.56 -3.91
C GLN A 224 2.94 -4.35 -2.41
N VAL A 225 3.18 -5.43 -1.70
CA VAL A 225 3.47 -5.46 -0.26
C VAL A 225 4.82 -6.11 -0.05
N SER A 226 5.72 -5.43 0.63
CA SER A 226 6.96 -6.02 1.11
C SER A 226 6.94 -6.13 2.62
N VAL A 227 7.08 -7.34 3.11
CA VAL A 227 7.19 -7.68 4.53
C VAL A 227 8.67 -7.88 4.81
N LYS A 228 9.30 -7.01 5.58
CA LYS A 228 10.73 -7.05 5.90
C LYS A 228 10.92 -7.35 7.37
N VAL A 229 11.48 -8.51 7.67
CA VAL A 229 11.78 -8.94 9.03
C VAL A 229 13.24 -8.57 9.33
N ALA A 230 13.50 -7.96 10.50
CA ALA A 230 14.84 -7.53 10.90
C ALA A 230 15.51 -6.64 9.83
N ASN A 231 14.82 -5.61 9.42
CA ASN A 231 15.30 -4.68 8.42
C ASN A 231 16.43 -3.80 8.97
N TYR A 232 17.58 -3.83 8.28
CA TYR A 232 18.75 -3.01 8.60
C TYR A 232 18.94 -1.86 7.59
N ASP A 233 17.96 -1.61 6.73
CA ASP A 233 18.00 -0.52 5.78
C ASP A 233 17.82 0.81 6.49
N ALA A 234 18.77 1.72 6.31
CA ALA A 234 18.73 3.04 6.93
C ALA A 234 17.60 3.93 6.39
N GLU A 235 17.01 3.58 5.24
CA GLU A 235 15.87 4.27 4.65
C GLU A 235 14.55 3.88 5.33
N LEU A 236 14.49 2.72 5.99
CA LEU A 236 13.33 2.23 6.72
C LEU A 236 13.51 2.46 8.22
N GLY A 237 13.19 3.66 8.67
CA GLY A 237 13.24 4.05 10.08
C GLY A 237 12.01 3.61 10.89
N GLU A 238 11.93 4.10 12.12
CA GLU A 238 10.76 4.04 13.02
C GLU A 238 10.25 2.63 13.37
N ALA A 239 11.04 1.58 13.15
CA ALA A 239 10.68 0.21 13.47
C ALA A 239 11.81 -0.50 14.22
N LEU A 240 11.46 -1.34 15.19
CA LEU A 240 12.40 -2.17 15.93
C LEU A 240 12.24 -3.67 15.66
N SER A 241 11.10 -4.11 15.12
CA SER A 241 10.85 -5.54 14.89
C SER A 241 10.72 -5.92 13.42
N GLY A 242 10.30 -5.02 12.56
CA GLY A 242 10.15 -5.25 11.12
C GLY A 242 9.31 -4.17 10.47
N ASN A 243 9.24 -4.19 9.14
CA ASN A 243 8.48 -3.21 8.35
C ASN A 243 7.52 -3.89 7.38
N ILE A 244 6.35 -3.31 7.22
CA ILE A 244 5.45 -3.54 6.11
C ILE A 244 5.51 -2.32 5.21
N VAL A 245 5.96 -2.49 3.99
CA VAL A 245 6.04 -1.42 3.00
C VAL A 245 5.06 -1.71 1.89
N LEU A 246 4.14 -0.78 1.66
CA LEU A 246 3.10 -0.86 0.65
C LEU A 246 3.37 0.16 -0.45
N THR A 247 3.06 -0.22 -1.68
CA THR A 247 2.94 0.72 -2.79
C THR A 247 1.56 0.62 -3.41
N THR A 248 1.01 1.76 -3.79
CA THR A 248 -0.33 1.83 -4.36
C THR A 248 -0.33 1.67 -5.87
N LYS A 249 -1.44 1.17 -6.42
CA LYS A 249 -1.66 1.03 -7.86
C LYS A 249 -1.61 2.39 -8.54
N ALA A 250 -0.75 2.50 -9.54
CA ALA A 250 -0.67 3.66 -10.42
C ALA A 250 -1.56 3.45 -11.65
N GLY A 251 -2.07 4.54 -12.24
CA GLY A 251 -2.81 4.47 -13.49
C GLY A 251 -1.96 4.01 -14.67
N THR A 252 -2.59 3.39 -15.65
CA THR A 252 -2.01 2.89 -16.90
C THR A 252 -2.70 3.52 -18.11
N ASN A 253 -2.33 3.13 -19.34
CA ASN A 253 -2.97 3.59 -20.57
C ASN A 253 -4.36 3.01 -20.82
N ASP A 254 -4.72 1.98 -20.06
CA ASP A 254 -6.04 1.37 -20.08
C ASP A 254 -6.78 1.69 -18.78
N PHE A 255 -8.11 1.78 -18.88
CA PHE A 255 -8.95 1.97 -17.70
C PHE A 255 -9.15 0.63 -17.02
N HIS A 256 -8.92 0.63 -15.72
CA HIS A 256 -9.16 -0.51 -14.83
C HIS A 256 -9.99 -0.05 -13.64
N GLY A 257 -10.77 -0.96 -13.08
CA GLY A 257 -11.53 -0.69 -11.87
C GLY A 257 -11.98 -1.98 -11.23
N SER A 258 -12.27 -1.91 -9.94
CA SER A 258 -12.88 -2.97 -9.16
C SER A 258 -14.05 -2.42 -8.37
N PHE A 259 -14.97 -3.28 -8.09
CA PHE A 259 -16.12 -3.01 -7.25
C PHE A 259 -16.36 -4.24 -6.39
N THR A 260 -16.32 -4.06 -5.09
CA THR A 260 -16.48 -5.13 -4.11
C THR A 260 -17.59 -4.80 -3.15
N VAL A 261 -18.47 -5.75 -2.91
CA VAL A 261 -19.49 -5.71 -1.85
C VAL A 261 -19.38 -7.02 -1.11
N GLU A 262 -19.15 -6.95 0.17
CA GLU A 262 -19.12 -8.10 1.05
C GLU A 262 -20.09 -7.85 2.22
N ALA A 263 -20.86 -8.86 2.55
CA ALA A 263 -21.70 -8.85 3.73
C ALA A 263 -21.58 -10.21 4.41
N SER A 264 -21.33 -10.19 5.69
CA SER A 264 -21.23 -11.40 6.51
C SER A 264 -22.09 -11.24 7.76
N GLN A 265 -22.99 -12.18 7.96
CA GLN A 265 -23.76 -12.28 9.17
C GLN A 265 -23.50 -13.64 9.81
N LYS A 266 -22.97 -13.65 11.01
CA LYS A 266 -22.85 -14.88 11.79
C LYS A 266 -24.17 -15.08 12.55
N SER A 267 -24.86 -16.18 12.28
CA SER A 267 -25.97 -16.58 13.11
C SER A 267 -25.46 -16.83 14.53
N GLY A 268 -26.13 -16.21 15.52
CA GLY A 268 -25.81 -16.34 16.95
C GLY A 268 -26.06 -17.75 17.55
N ASP A 269 -26.13 -18.77 16.72
CA ASP A 269 -26.18 -20.15 17.15
C ASP A 269 -24.80 -20.55 17.69
N GLU A 270 -24.67 -20.52 19.00
CA GLU A 270 -23.47 -21.05 19.64
C GLU A 270 -23.25 -22.52 19.25
N PRO A 271 -21.98 -22.94 19.06
CA PRO A 271 -21.65 -24.32 18.71
C PRO A 271 -22.18 -25.37 19.72
N PHE A 272 -22.73 -24.93 20.84
CA PHE A 272 -23.23 -25.78 21.93
C PHE A 272 -24.71 -25.56 22.29
N GLY A 273 -25.50 -24.88 21.43
CA GLY A 273 -26.97 -25.00 21.44
C GLY A 273 -27.75 -24.07 22.34
N GLU A 274 -27.19 -23.05 22.93
CA GLU A 274 -27.96 -22.00 23.62
C GLU A 274 -27.92 -20.70 22.82
N LYS A 275 -29.11 -20.19 22.42
CA LYS A 275 -29.22 -18.85 21.87
C LYS A 275 -28.86 -17.83 22.93
N THR A 276 -27.85 -17.04 22.68
CA THR A 276 -27.57 -15.86 23.49
C THR A 276 -28.52 -14.73 23.09
N ASP A 277 -28.99 -13.93 24.06
CA ASP A 277 -29.75 -12.70 23.77
C ASP A 277 -28.83 -11.56 23.22
N GLN A 278 -27.64 -11.89 22.73
CA GLN A 278 -26.72 -10.91 22.16
C GLN A 278 -27.04 -10.67 20.68
N PRO A 279 -26.81 -9.47 20.17
CA PRO A 279 -26.92 -9.19 18.74
C PRO A 279 -26.03 -10.14 17.93
N ASP A 280 -26.49 -10.56 16.77
CA ASP A 280 -25.64 -11.33 15.84
C ASP A 280 -24.55 -10.41 15.31
N PRO A 281 -23.29 -10.87 15.29
CA PRO A 281 -22.22 -10.10 14.64
C PRO A 281 -22.47 -10.03 13.14
N ASP A 282 -22.36 -8.84 12.60
CA ASP A 282 -22.47 -8.58 11.17
C ASP A 282 -21.34 -7.69 10.69
N THR A 283 -21.01 -7.81 9.41
CA THR A 283 -20.04 -6.97 8.74
C THR A 283 -20.53 -6.63 7.35
N GLU A 284 -20.37 -5.38 6.96
CA GLU A 284 -20.61 -4.90 5.61
C GLU A 284 -19.39 -4.16 5.09
N LEU A 285 -18.98 -4.45 3.86
CA LEU A 285 -17.89 -3.78 3.18
C LEU A 285 -18.33 -3.40 1.78
N PHE A 286 -18.05 -2.17 1.45
CA PHE A 286 -18.17 -1.61 0.12
C PHE A 286 -16.81 -1.05 -0.30
N SER A 287 -16.28 -1.48 -1.45
CA SER A 287 -15.04 -0.95 -2.01
C SER A 287 -15.19 -0.66 -3.50
N PHE A 288 -14.57 0.44 -3.92
CA PHE A 288 -14.53 0.85 -5.32
C PHE A 288 -13.13 1.38 -5.65
N THR A 289 -12.57 0.92 -6.77
CA THR A 289 -11.34 1.48 -7.33
C THR A 289 -11.52 1.80 -8.80
N PHE A 290 -10.87 2.88 -9.27
CA PHE A 290 -10.87 3.23 -10.68
C PHE A 290 -9.58 3.96 -11.04
N ASN A 291 -8.88 3.48 -12.05
CA ASN A 291 -7.63 4.05 -12.50
C ASN A 291 -7.53 4.04 -14.04
N GLY A 292 -6.69 4.92 -14.58
CA GLY A 292 -6.51 5.03 -16.03
C GLY A 292 -5.77 6.30 -16.44
N PRO A 293 -5.74 6.57 -17.76
CA PRO A 293 -5.08 7.75 -18.30
C PRO A 293 -6.00 8.97 -18.30
N ILE A 294 -5.49 10.13 -17.85
CA ILE A 294 -6.03 11.45 -18.19
C ILE A 294 -5.45 11.85 -19.54
N ILE A 295 -4.13 11.64 -19.73
CA ILE A 295 -3.43 11.83 -21.01
C ILE A 295 -2.55 10.58 -21.20
N LYS A 296 -2.77 9.81 -22.26
CA LYS A 296 -2.00 8.61 -22.56
C LYS A 296 -0.50 8.89 -22.53
N ASP A 297 0.27 7.96 -21.98
CA ASP A 297 1.72 7.97 -21.79
C ASP A 297 2.26 9.09 -20.86
N LYS A 298 1.39 10.03 -20.40
CA LYS A 298 1.84 11.24 -19.70
C LYS A 298 1.22 11.48 -18.34
N LEU A 299 -0.10 11.35 -18.21
CA LEU A 299 -0.79 11.71 -16.98
C LEU A 299 -1.86 10.67 -16.66
N PHE A 300 -1.76 10.13 -15.49
CA PHE A 300 -2.61 9.03 -15.01
C PHE A 300 -3.24 9.40 -13.67
N PHE A 301 -4.34 8.74 -13.36
CA PHE A 301 -4.99 8.82 -12.07
C PHE A 301 -5.28 7.43 -11.51
N SER A 302 -5.41 7.35 -10.19
CA SER A 302 -5.96 6.22 -9.46
C SER A 302 -6.82 6.77 -8.33
N LEU A 303 -8.06 6.28 -8.24
CA LEU A 303 -9.05 6.64 -7.25
C LEU A 303 -9.46 5.40 -6.47
N GLY A 304 -9.78 5.56 -5.20
CA GLY A 304 -10.32 4.51 -4.37
C GLY A 304 -11.19 5.04 -3.26
N TYR A 305 -12.18 4.24 -2.92
CA TYR A 305 -13.05 4.46 -1.77
C TYR A 305 -13.40 3.10 -1.16
N GLU A 306 -13.36 3.02 0.15
CA GLU A 306 -13.79 1.86 0.91
C GLU A 306 -14.57 2.32 2.13
N LYS A 307 -15.71 1.68 2.39
CA LYS A 307 -16.46 1.80 3.62
C LYS A 307 -16.66 0.43 4.22
N TYR A 308 -16.34 0.30 5.49
CA TYR A 308 -16.53 -0.89 6.29
C TYR A 308 -17.34 -0.56 7.53
N GLU A 309 -18.32 -1.38 7.80
CA GLU A 309 -19.14 -1.32 9.00
C GLU A 309 -19.18 -2.69 9.64
N ALA A 310 -19.01 -2.75 10.95
CA ALA A 310 -19.13 -3.99 11.71
C ALA A 310 -19.86 -3.78 13.02
N SER A 311 -20.56 -4.80 13.44
CA SER A 311 -21.25 -4.85 14.72
C SER A 311 -20.85 -6.15 15.43
N ASP A 312 -20.06 -6.02 16.49
CA ASP A 312 -19.61 -7.15 17.29
C ASP A 312 -20.26 -7.15 18.67
N PRO A 313 -20.90 -8.25 19.10
CA PRO A 313 -21.48 -8.33 20.42
C PRO A 313 -20.40 -8.21 21.50
N ILE A 314 -20.67 -7.40 22.51
CA ILE A 314 -19.75 -7.25 23.64
C ILE A 314 -19.83 -8.51 24.50
N SER A 315 -18.70 -9.22 24.61
CA SER A 315 -18.60 -10.39 25.47
C SER A 315 -18.66 -9.99 26.94
N LEU A 316 -19.68 -10.45 27.63
CA LEU A 316 -19.88 -10.21 29.06
C LEU A 316 -19.35 -11.41 29.87
N LEU A 317 -18.06 -11.40 30.16
CA LEU A 317 -17.40 -12.46 30.92
C LEU A 317 -18.10 -12.85 32.22
N GLY A 318 -18.76 -11.90 32.89
CA GLY A 318 -19.53 -12.15 34.09
C GLY A 318 -20.73 -13.07 33.86
N PHE A 319 -21.43 -12.96 32.73
CA PHE A 319 -22.53 -13.86 32.37
C PHE A 319 -22.02 -15.21 31.89
N GLN A 320 -20.94 -15.24 31.11
CA GLN A 320 -20.32 -16.49 30.64
C GLN A 320 -19.79 -17.35 31.78
N SER A 321 -19.21 -16.72 32.81
CA SER A 321 -18.69 -17.42 33.99
C SER A 321 -19.78 -17.81 34.99
N GLY A 322 -21.05 -17.38 34.78
CA GLY A 322 -22.14 -17.58 35.72
C GLY A 322 -22.00 -16.76 37.01
N SER A 323 -21.06 -15.82 37.07
CA SER A 323 -20.85 -14.95 38.22
C SER A 323 -21.87 -13.81 38.32
N VAL A 324 -22.59 -13.53 37.23
CA VAL A 324 -23.69 -12.57 37.16
C VAL A 324 -24.90 -13.25 36.56
N ILE A 325 -26.03 -13.17 37.23
CA ILE A 325 -27.30 -13.72 36.75
C ILE A 325 -28.10 -12.60 36.06
N LYS A 326 -28.62 -12.87 34.86
CA LYS A 326 -29.40 -11.91 34.06
C LYS A 326 -30.48 -11.19 34.89
N ALA A 327 -31.23 -11.93 35.68
CA ALA A 327 -32.30 -11.36 36.53
C ALA A 327 -31.76 -10.35 37.56
N GLU A 328 -30.56 -10.55 38.07
CA GLU A 328 -29.93 -9.62 39.01
C GLU A 328 -29.47 -8.35 38.29
N ALA A 329 -28.88 -8.48 37.08
CA ALA A 329 -28.49 -7.33 36.26
C ALA A 329 -29.71 -6.50 35.87
N ASP A 330 -30.80 -7.13 35.42
CA ASP A 330 -32.08 -6.46 35.09
C ASP A 330 -32.64 -5.73 36.31
N ALA A 331 -32.57 -6.34 37.49
CA ALA A 331 -33.03 -5.72 38.74
C ALA A 331 -32.20 -4.49 39.12
N VAL A 332 -30.89 -4.53 38.92
CA VAL A 332 -29.96 -3.39 39.19
C VAL A 332 -30.25 -2.23 38.20
N ILE A 333 -30.39 -2.53 36.89
CA ILE A 333 -30.73 -1.54 35.87
C ILE A 333 -32.07 -0.87 36.19
N LYS A 334 -33.05 -1.67 36.50
CA LYS A 334 -34.38 -1.14 36.91
C LYS A 334 -34.32 -0.28 38.17
N ALA A 335 -33.62 -0.74 39.19
CA ALA A 335 -33.44 0.02 40.43
C ALA A 335 -32.70 1.34 40.23
N ALA A 336 -31.70 1.40 39.35
CA ALA A 336 -30.98 2.62 39.00
C ALA A 336 -31.95 3.67 38.41
N MET A 337 -32.83 3.25 37.51
CA MET A 337 -33.85 4.14 36.93
C MET A 337 -34.88 4.57 37.96
N ASP A 338 -35.46 3.62 38.72
CA ASP A 338 -36.58 3.86 39.62
C ASP A 338 -36.16 4.71 40.86
N VAL A 339 -34.93 4.54 41.38
CA VAL A 339 -34.48 5.18 42.61
C VAL A 339 -33.74 6.48 42.39
N ILE A 340 -32.87 6.54 41.39
CA ILE A 340 -32.03 7.69 41.14
C ILE A 340 -32.20 8.36 39.78
N GLY A 341 -33.13 7.85 38.94
CA GLY A 341 -33.41 8.38 37.61
C GLY A 341 -32.20 8.20 36.63
N TYR A 342 -31.32 7.22 36.88
CA TYR A 342 -30.18 6.95 36.06
C TYR A 342 -30.46 5.82 35.09
N ASP A 343 -30.37 6.10 33.79
CA ASP A 343 -30.41 5.07 32.75
C ASP A 343 -29.04 4.38 32.68
N ALA A 344 -28.96 3.18 33.23
CA ALA A 344 -27.75 2.35 33.20
C ALA A 344 -27.53 1.68 31.83
N GLY A 345 -28.43 1.91 30.88
CA GLY A 345 -28.35 1.32 29.55
C GLY A 345 -28.71 -0.18 29.53
N SER A 346 -28.26 -0.87 28.50
CA SER A 346 -28.41 -2.31 28.32
C SER A 346 -27.09 -3.01 28.33
N TYR A 347 -27.02 -4.23 28.86
CA TYR A 347 -25.88 -5.12 28.74
C TYR A 347 -25.87 -5.88 27.40
N ASN A 348 -26.98 -5.84 26.67
CA ASN A 348 -27.11 -6.45 25.34
C ASN A 348 -26.75 -5.40 24.26
N LYS A 349 -25.47 -5.12 24.13
CA LYS A 349 -24.94 -4.15 23.17
C LYS A 349 -23.90 -4.79 22.27
N ALA A 350 -23.84 -4.29 21.06
CA ALA A 350 -22.71 -4.52 20.17
C ALA A 350 -21.75 -3.32 20.23
N ARG A 351 -20.50 -3.60 19.94
CA ARG A 351 -19.50 -2.58 19.59
C ARG A 351 -19.66 -2.33 18.10
N GLU A 352 -19.97 -1.11 17.75
CA GLU A 352 -20.01 -0.69 16.36
C GLU A 352 -18.62 -0.21 15.94
N GLU A 353 -18.18 -0.63 14.78
CA GLU A 353 -16.94 -0.18 14.16
C GLU A 353 -17.27 0.33 12.76
N GLU A 354 -16.84 1.54 12.45
CA GLU A 354 -16.95 2.15 11.13
C GLU A 354 -15.57 2.61 10.68
N ASP A 355 -15.22 2.31 9.42
CA ASP A 355 -13.95 2.72 8.81
C ASP A 355 -14.23 3.17 7.38
N GLU A 356 -13.83 4.40 7.06
CA GLU A 356 -14.01 5.03 5.76
C GLU A 356 -12.66 5.47 5.20
N LYS A 357 -12.37 5.09 3.95
CA LYS A 357 -11.10 5.37 3.29
C LYS A 357 -11.34 6.03 1.94
N THR A 358 -10.63 7.13 1.71
CA THR A 358 -10.62 7.84 0.43
C THR A 358 -9.20 7.98 -0.08
N PHE A 359 -8.97 7.62 -1.32
CA PHE A 359 -7.66 7.65 -1.94
C PHE A 359 -7.71 8.34 -3.30
N LEU A 360 -6.69 9.17 -3.56
CA LEU A 360 -6.42 9.80 -4.85
C LEU A 360 -4.92 9.75 -5.14
N ARG A 361 -4.56 9.28 -6.33
CA ARG A 361 -3.19 9.35 -6.84
C ARG A 361 -3.18 9.92 -8.25
N LEU A 362 -2.19 10.76 -8.54
CA LEU A 362 -1.89 11.31 -9.84
C LEU A 362 -0.42 11.05 -10.17
N ASP A 363 -0.14 10.47 -11.32
CA ASP A 363 1.20 10.19 -11.82
C ASP A 363 1.43 10.92 -13.11
N ALA A 364 2.45 11.78 -13.18
CA ALA A 364 2.82 12.54 -14.36
C ALA A 364 4.22 12.18 -14.85
N ASN A 365 4.32 11.73 -16.10
CA ASN A 365 5.58 11.52 -16.80
C ASN A 365 5.99 12.82 -17.48
N LEU A 366 6.88 13.58 -16.83
CA LEU A 366 7.32 14.90 -17.32
C LEU A 366 8.38 14.75 -18.43
N SER A 367 9.23 13.75 -18.32
CA SER A 367 10.23 13.34 -19.31
C SER A 367 10.70 11.92 -19.03
N ASP A 368 11.55 11.34 -19.88
CA ASP A 368 12.12 9.99 -19.71
C ASP A 368 12.85 9.79 -18.37
N ASN A 369 13.27 10.88 -17.71
CA ASN A 369 14.02 10.82 -16.46
C ASN A 369 13.36 11.55 -15.29
N HIS A 370 12.14 12.08 -15.48
CA HIS A 370 11.44 12.88 -14.46
C HIS A 370 9.98 12.46 -14.39
N ASN A 371 9.63 11.83 -13.30
CA ASN A 371 8.26 11.47 -12.95
C ASN A 371 7.84 12.23 -11.69
N LEU A 372 6.60 12.62 -11.64
CA LEU A 372 5.99 13.28 -10.48
C LEU A 372 4.78 12.45 -10.05
N THR A 373 4.74 12.09 -8.79
CA THR A 373 3.60 11.42 -8.17
C THR A 373 3.03 12.33 -7.07
N PHE A 374 1.73 12.47 -7.06
CA PHE A 374 0.97 13.05 -5.97
C PHE A 374 0.00 12.01 -5.45
N SER A 375 -0.01 11.75 -4.15
CA SER A 375 -0.98 10.88 -3.50
C SER A 375 -1.64 11.59 -2.32
N TYR A 376 -2.92 11.29 -2.12
CA TYR A 376 -3.72 11.72 -0.98
C TYR A 376 -4.45 10.50 -0.45
N ASN A 377 -4.25 10.21 0.82
CA ASN A 377 -4.92 9.14 1.53
C ASN A 377 -5.57 9.70 2.80
N LEU A 378 -6.87 9.48 2.95
CA LEU A 378 -7.63 9.85 4.13
C LEU A 378 -8.31 8.58 4.66
N THR A 379 -8.15 8.33 5.95
CA THR A 379 -8.84 7.26 6.65
C THR A 379 -9.46 7.84 7.91
N GLU A 380 -10.75 7.60 8.08
CA GLU A 380 -11.53 7.97 9.26
C GLU A 380 -12.13 6.69 9.83
N GLY A 381 -11.94 6.46 11.14
CA GLY A 381 -12.45 5.29 11.83
C GLY A 381 -13.07 5.66 13.16
N PHE A 382 -14.16 4.98 13.52
CA PHE A 382 -14.88 5.14 14.78
C PHE A 382 -15.16 3.77 15.39
N THR A 383 -15.13 3.69 16.72
CA THR A 383 -15.48 2.51 17.53
C THR A 383 -16.25 2.89 18.78
#